data_ecc99e7437029cc835358b8a99d21fc7
#
_entry.id   ecc99e7437029cc835358b8a99d21fc7
#
_cell.length_a   1.000
_cell.length_b   1.000
_cell.length_c   1.000
_cell.angle_alpha   90.00
_cell.angle_beta   90.00
_cell.angle_gamma   90.00
#
_symmetry.space_group_name_H-M   'P 1'
#
loop_
_entity.id
_entity.type
_entity.pdbx_description
1 polymer ?
#
loop_
_entity_poly.entity_id
_entity_poly.type
_entity_poly.pdbx_seq_one_letter_code
_entity_poly.pdbx_strand_id
1 'polypeptide(L)'
;MKHSPIVTFLKGLIVGGTMLVPGVSGGSMAIVLGIYDKLIHAVSALTRLDKASFFFLCAFSAGGGLGIIAFAKPLLHFMETYPIPTSYFFLGAVAGSVPITFRQGNISSLSAKAVLYILLGVAIVALFAAAPIDGLHAQTDGGLFFLILWIVTGFVASIALILPGISVSYLLYLLGVYDQILLAISSLSFTLLIPLGGGVIAGIVATTKLLEKAMNRYPQATYLIILGFVLGSMWELFPGVPTDLLSLASAVVPLAAGFAVIYTLSKQELS
;
A
#
# COMPACT_ATOMS: atom_id res chain seq x y z
N MET A 1 -2.95 7.67 22.02
CA MET A 1 -2.65 9.09 21.72
C MET A 1 -3.62 9.60 20.65
N LYS A 2 -4.33 10.71 20.91
CA LYS A 2 -5.23 11.33 19.92
C LYS A 2 -4.35 12.05 18.90
N HIS A 3 -4.19 11.52 17.69
CA HIS A 3 -3.61 12.34 16.63
C HIS A 3 -4.53 13.51 16.34
N SER A 4 -3.95 14.70 16.23
CA SER A 4 -4.66 15.86 15.73
C SER A 4 -5.23 15.52 14.34
N PRO A 5 -6.47 15.92 14.02
CA PRO A 5 -7.02 15.75 12.67
C PRO A 5 -6.11 16.30 11.58
N ILE A 6 -5.35 17.36 11.89
CA ILE A 6 -4.35 17.95 11.00
C ILE A 6 -3.22 16.96 10.69
N VAL A 7 -2.69 16.28 11.70
CA VAL A 7 -1.63 15.27 11.52
C VAL A 7 -2.15 14.10 10.68
N THR A 8 -3.38 13.67 10.91
CA THR A 8 -4.02 12.61 10.11
C THR A 8 -4.18 13.04 8.66
N PHE A 9 -4.64 14.26 8.42
CA PHE A 9 -4.76 14.84 7.09
C PHE A 9 -3.39 14.93 6.38
N LEU A 10 -2.35 15.43 7.06
CA LEU A 10 -1.00 15.52 6.49
C LEU A 10 -0.41 14.14 6.17
N LYS A 11 -0.63 13.14 7.02
CA LYS A 11 -0.23 11.76 6.72
C LYS A 11 -0.98 11.21 5.51
N GLY A 12 -2.30 11.48 5.42
CA GLY A 12 -3.09 11.17 4.24
C GLY A 12 -2.53 11.81 2.97
N LEU A 13 -2.18 13.10 3.04
CA LEU A 13 -1.60 13.86 1.92
C LEU A 13 -0.28 13.23 1.42
N ILE A 14 0.60 12.82 2.33
CA ILE A 14 1.85 12.15 1.97
C ILE A 14 1.55 10.77 1.36
N VAL A 15 0.68 9.96 1.99
CA VAL A 15 0.31 8.65 1.46
C VAL A 15 -0.27 8.76 0.06
N GLY A 16 -1.26 9.64 -0.14
CA GLY A 16 -1.89 9.86 -1.45
C GLY A 16 -0.91 10.32 -2.52
N GLY A 17 -0.03 11.28 -2.18
CA GLY A 17 1.00 11.76 -3.11
C GLY A 17 1.97 10.66 -3.52
N THR A 18 2.42 9.85 -2.58
CA THR A 18 3.42 8.79 -2.82
C THR A 18 2.86 7.54 -3.50
N MET A 19 1.54 7.29 -3.43
CA MET A 19 0.90 6.18 -4.15
C MET A 19 1.05 6.26 -5.68
N LEU A 20 1.45 7.42 -6.19
CA LEU A 20 1.69 7.63 -7.62
C LEU A 20 3.04 7.08 -8.09
N VAL A 21 3.93 6.73 -7.16
CA VAL A 21 5.23 6.12 -7.47
C VAL A 21 5.03 4.63 -7.73
N PRO A 22 5.47 4.11 -8.89
CA PRO A 22 5.48 2.67 -9.14
C PRO A 22 6.20 1.92 -8.02
N GLY A 23 5.67 0.77 -7.59
CA GLY A 23 6.22 -0.02 -6.48
C GLY A 23 5.95 0.53 -5.08
N VAL A 24 5.34 1.72 -4.94
CA VAL A 24 4.92 2.27 -3.65
C VAL A 24 3.41 2.11 -3.48
N SER A 25 2.99 1.19 -2.62
CA SER A 25 1.58 1.05 -2.28
C SER A 25 1.17 2.01 -1.14
N GLY A 26 -0.10 2.43 -1.11
CA GLY A 26 -0.63 3.24 -0.01
C GLY A 26 -0.48 2.55 1.35
N GLY A 27 -0.64 1.23 1.39
CA GLY A 27 -0.41 0.42 2.58
C GLY A 27 1.04 0.47 3.06
N SER A 28 2.02 0.36 2.14
CA SER A 28 3.44 0.49 2.46
C SER A 28 3.75 1.86 3.04
N MET A 29 3.25 2.94 2.44
CA MET A 29 3.46 4.30 2.96
C MET A 29 2.72 4.56 4.27
N ALA A 30 1.56 3.95 4.48
CA ALA A 30 0.88 4.03 5.77
C ALA A 30 1.70 3.37 6.90
N ILE A 31 2.41 2.26 6.60
CA ILE A 31 3.36 1.63 7.53
C ILE A 31 4.55 2.56 7.78
N VAL A 32 5.16 3.07 6.71
CA VAL A 32 6.30 4.01 6.78
C VAL A 32 5.98 5.19 7.70
N LEU A 33 4.75 5.72 7.63
CA LEU A 33 4.29 6.85 8.45
C LEU A 33 3.69 6.43 9.81
N GLY A 34 3.69 5.14 10.16
CA GLY A 34 3.17 4.64 11.43
C GLY A 34 1.67 4.82 11.63
N ILE A 35 0.88 4.96 10.55
CA ILE A 35 -0.57 5.17 10.63
C ILE A 35 -1.38 3.92 10.24
N TYR A 36 -0.72 2.87 9.76
CA TYR A 36 -1.36 1.68 9.20
C TYR A 36 -2.32 0.99 10.17
N ASP A 37 -1.89 0.73 11.41
CA ASP A 37 -2.71 0.08 12.45
C ASP A 37 -4.00 0.84 12.71
N LYS A 38 -3.90 2.18 12.75
CA LYS A 38 -5.07 3.05 12.97
C LYS A 38 -6.01 3.03 11.78
N LEU A 39 -5.49 2.94 10.57
CA LEU A 39 -6.31 2.81 9.37
C LEU A 39 -7.07 1.47 9.40
N ILE A 40 -6.38 0.37 9.66
CA ILE A 40 -6.99 -0.95 9.76
C ILE A 40 -8.06 -0.97 10.85
N HIS A 41 -7.74 -0.45 12.04
CA HIS A 41 -8.71 -0.37 13.14
C HIS A 41 -9.90 0.53 12.80
N ALA A 42 -9.67 1.72 12.23
CA ALA A 42 -10.73 2.66 11.90
C ALA A 42 -11.69 2.11 10.83
N VAL A 43 -11.15 1.46 9.79
CA VAL A 43 -11.99 0.81 8.77
C VAL A 43 -12.80 -0.35 9.39
N SER A 44 -12.18 -1.18 10.22
CA SER A 44 -12.87 -2.26 10.93
C SER A 44 -13.97 -1.72 11.85
N ALA A 45 -13.72 -0.61 12.56
CA ALA A 45 -14.66 0.03 13.47
C ALA A 45 -15.84 0.74 12.77
N LEU A 46 -15.73 1.07 11.48
CA LEU A 46 -16.86 1.62 10.71
C LEU A 46 -18.10 0.74 10.75
N THR A 47 -17.93 -0.59 10.79
CA THR A 47 -19.06 -1.52 10.90
C THR A 47 -19.81 -1.41 12.23
N ARG A 48 -19.22 -0.74 13.23
CA ARG A 48 -19.83 -0.45 14.55
C ARG A 48 -20.31 1.00 14.66
N LEU A 49 -20.34 1.75 13.53
CA LEU A 49 -20.74 3.17 13.44
C LEU A 49 -19.95 4.09 14.39
N ASP A 50 -18.65 3.79 14.60
CA ASP A 50 -17.80 4.62 15.44
C ASP A 50 -17.50 5.97 14.77
N LYS A 51 -18.04 7.04 15.37
CA LYS A 51 -17.90 8.40 14.85
C LYS A 51 -16.45 8.88 14.81
N ALA A 52 -15.62 8.48 15.78
CA ALA A 52 -14.24 8.90 15.83
C ALA A 52 -13.44 8.30 14.65
N SER A 53 -13.66 7.02 14.37
CA SER A 53 -13.09 6.34 13.20
C SER A 53 -13.58 6.93 11.89
N PHE A 54 -14.85 7.31 11.80
CA PHE A 54 -15.39 7.98 10.63
C PHE A 54 -14.68 9.31 10.35
N PHE A 55 -14.57 10.20 11.34
CA PHE A 55 -13.87 11.48 11.17
C PHE A 55 -12.38 11.32 10.89
N PHE A 56 -11.74 10.32 11.49
CA PHE A 56 -10.35 9.97 11.21
C PHE A 56 -10.17 9.59 9.72
N LEU A 57 -11.02 8.70 9.21
CA LEU A 57 -10.98 8.27 7.81
C LEU A 57 -11.32 9.40 6.85
N CYS A 58 -12.29 10.25 7.17
CA CYS A 58 -12.60 11.45 6.37
C CYS A 58 -11.38 12.37 6.27
N ALA A 59 -10.72 12.67 7.38
CA ALA A 59 -9.53 13.52 7.40
C ALA A 59 -8.38 12.88 6.59
N PHE A 60 -8.14 11.58 6.76
CA PHE A 60 -7.12 10.85 6.02
C PHE A 60 -7.42 10.81 4.52
N SER A 61 -8.65 10.48 4.12
CA SER A 61 -9.05 10.39 2.72
C SER A 61 -9.05 11.75 2.02
N ALA A 62 -9.47 12.81 2.72
CA ALA A 62 -9.39 14.18 2.19
C ALA A 62 -7.92 14.59 1.95
N GLY A 63 -7.04 14.29 2.91
CA GLY A 63 -5.61 14.48 2.73
C GLY A 63 -5.06 13.67 1.55
N GLY A 64 -5.43 12.38 1.47
CA GLY A 64 -5.00 11.47 0.41
C GLY A 64 -5.42 11.95 -0.99
N GLY A 65 -6.68 12.34 -1.16
CA GLY A 65 -7.18 12.88 -2.41
C GLY A 65 -6.47 14.16 -2.82
N LEU A 66 -6.26 15.09 -1.88
CA LEU A 66 -5.49 16.31 -2.14
C LEU A 66 -4.02 15.97 -2.47
N GLY A 67 -3.43 14.98 -1.78
CA GLY A 67 -2.06 14.53 -2.03
C GLY A 67 -1.88 14.00 -3.45
N ILE A 68 -2.80 13.16 -3.92
CA ILE A 68 -2.79 12.68 -5.32
C ILE A 68 -2.79 13.87 -6.28
N ILE A 69 -3.69 14.81 -6.11
CA ILE A 69 -3.83 15.98 -7.01
C ILE A 69 -2.59 16.87 -6.96
N ALA A 70 -2.10 17.18 -5.76
CA ALA A 70 -1.01 18.14 -5.56
C ALA A 70 0.35 17.57 -6.00
N PHE A 71 0.59 16.27 -5.78
CA PHE A 71 1.90 15.65 -6.04
C PHE A 71 2.00 14.93 -7.39
N ALA A 72 0.88 14.73 -8.12
CA ALA A 72 0.90 14.04 -9.41
C ALA A 72 1.93 14.61 -10.38
N LYS A 73 1.84 15.91 -10.68
CA LYS A 73 2.76 16.56 -11.63
C LYS A 73 4.21 16.65 -11.10
N PRO A 74 4.47 17.17 -9.87
CA PRO A 74 5.83 17.22 -9.34
C PRO A 74 6.50 15.85 -9.29
N LEU A 75 5.78 14.83 -8.81
CA LEU A 75 6.34 13.51 -8.65
C LEU A 75 6.65 12.85 -10.00
N LEU A 76 5.74 12.96 -10.97
CA LEU A 76 5.98 12.50 -12.33
C LEU A 76 7.24 13.16 -12.92
N HIS A 77 7.38 14.49 -12.76
CA HIS A 77 8.57 15.22 -13.20
C HIS A 77 9.85 14.68 -12.53
N PHE A 78 9.85 14.43 -11.22
CA PHE A 78 11.00 13.86 -10.53
C PHE A 78 11.32 12.43 -10.99
N MET A 79 10.30 11.61 -11.21
CA MET A 79 10.47 10.23 -11.69
C MET A 79 11.03 10.18 -13.11
N GLU A 80 10.63 11.10 -13.99
CA GLU A 80 11.10 11.18 -15.37
C GLU A 80 12.48 11.82 -15.48
N THR A 81 12.73 12.90 -14.71
CA THR A 81 13.97 13.68 -14.81
C THR A 81 15.10 13.11 -13.95
N TYR A 82 14.76 12.60 -12.77
CA TYR A 82 15.70 12.09 -11.77
C TYR A 82 15.30 10.68 -11.27
N PRO A 83 15.19 9.66 -12.13
CA PRO A 83 14.67 8.34 -11.74
C PRO A 83 15.52 7.68 -10.64
N ILE A 84 16.86 7.71 -10.78
CA ILE A 84 17.77 7.09 -9.81
C ILE A 84 17.67 7.75 -8.42
N PRO A 85 17.86 9.07 -8.25
CA PRO A 85 17.72 9.72 -6.96
C PRO A 85 16.35 9.51 -6.32
N THR A 86 15.29 9.60 -7.12
CA THR A 86 13.91 9.46 -6.62
C THR A 86 13.66 8.05 -6.10
N SER A 87 14.03 7.04 -6.85
CA SER A 87 13.88 5.63 -6.43
C SER A 87 14.69 5.32 -5.17
N TYR A 88 15.95 5.75 -5.12
CA TYR A 88 16.79 5.55 -3.94
C TYR A 88 16.29 6.31 -2.70
N PHE A 89 15.68 7.49 -2.87
CA PHE A 89 15.02 8.17 -1.77
C PHE A 89 13.88 7.35 -1.16
N PHE A 90 13.02 6.76 -2.01
CA PHE A 90 11.93 5.90 -1.53
C PHE A 90 12.45 4.59 -0.92
N LEU A 91 13.50 3.98 -1.49
CA LEU A 91 14.16 2.81 -0.89
C LEU A 91 14.70 3.15 0.51
N GLY A 92 15.31 4.32 0.66
CA GLY A 92 15.76 4.82 1.96
C GLY A 92 14.62 5.05 2.95
N ALA A 93 13.51 5.64 2.48
CA ALA A 93 12.31 5.87 3.29
C ALA A 93 11.74 4.54 3.83
N VAL A 94 11.63 3.53 2.99
CA VAL A 94 11.20 2.19 3.39
C VAL A 94 12.17 1.58 4.42
N ALA A 95 13.47 1.64 4.18
CA ALA A 95 14.47 1.16 5.14
C ALA A 95 14.37 1.87 6.50
N GLY A 96 14.10 3.19 6.50
CA GLY A 96 13.88 4.00 7.70
C GLY A 96 12.64 3.62 8.50
N SER A 97 11.67 2.94 7.88
CA SER A 97 10.44 2.48 8.54
C SER A 97 10.59 1.13 9.26
N VAL A 98 11.65 0.38 8.99
CA VAL A 98 11.88 -0.95 9.60
C VAL A 98 11.83 -0.90 11.13
N PRO A 99 12.48 0.06 11.83
CA PRO A 99 12.45 0.12 13.29
C PRO A 99 11.05 0.29 13.87
N ILE A 100 10.18 1.08 13.24
CA ILE A 100 8.79 1.24 13.71
C ILE A 100 7.99 -0.07 13.53
N THR A 101 8.17 -0.75 12.42
CA THR A 101 7.52 -2.05 12.14
C THR A 101 7.93 -3.10 13.18
N PHE A 102 9.21 -3.16 13.54
CA PHE A 102 9.72 -4.03 14.60
C PHE A 102 9.06 -3.74 15.94
N ARG A 103 8.91 -2.47 16.28
CA ARG A 103 8.30 -2.06 17.55
C ARG A 103 6.80 -2.34 17.59
N GLN A 104 6.07 -2.06 16.50
CA GLN A 104 4.64 -2.37 16.38
C GLN A 104 4.38 -3.89 16.48
N GLY A 105 5.27 -4.70 15.91
CA GLY A 105 5.21 -6.16 16.00
C GLY A 105 5.71 -6.75 17.32
N ASN A 106 6.19 -5.94 18.27
CA ASN A 106 6.87 -6.41 19.48
C ASN A 106 8.03 -7.38 19.16
N ILE A 107 8.79 -7.07 18.11
CA ILE A 107 9.88 -7.93 17.61
C ILE A 107 11.17 -7.52 18.33
N SER A 108 11.67 -8.36 19.23
CA SER A 108 12.87 -8.09 20.01
C SER A 108 14.16 -8.61 19.36
N SER A 109 14.07 -9.62 18.51
CA SER A 109 15.22 -10.22 17.83
C SER A 109 14.84 -10.90 16.52
N LEU A 110 15.78 -10.95 15.58
CA LEU A 110 15.66 -11.71 14.33
C LEU A 110 16.03 -13.18 14.59
N SER A 111 15.03 -13.96 14.95
CA SER A 111 15.17 -15.42 15.03
C SER A 111 15.02 -16.06 13.63
N ALA A 112 15.40 -17.32 13.48
CA ALA A 112 15.17 -18.07 12.23
C ALA A 112 13.69 -18.08 11.82
N LYS A 113 12.77 -18.14 12.81
CA LYS A 113 11.32 -18.01 12.55
C LYS A 113 10.94 -16.62 12.03
N ALA A 114 11.58 -15.55 12.54
CA ALA A 114 11.33 -14.20 12.06
C ALA A 114 11.76 -14.04 10.61
N VAL A 115 12.92 -14.55 10.24
CA VAL A 115 13.40 -14.57 8.86
C VAL A 115 12.44 -15.35 7.95
N LEU A 116 11.93 -16.49 8.41
CA LEU A 116 10.97 -17.30 7.66
C LEU A 116 9.67 -16.52 7.36
N TYR A 117 9.13 -15.77 8.34
CA TYR A 117 7.93 -14.93 8.11
C TYR A 117 8.19 -13.80 7.13
N ILE A 118 9.36 -13.14 7.20
CA ILE A 118 9.74 -12.12 6.22
C ILE A 118 9.83 -12.74 4.82
N LEU A 119 10.55 -13.87 4.69
CA LEU A 119 10.68 -14.57 3.41
C LEU A 119 9.33 -15.04 2.86
N LEU A 120 8.40 -15.45 3.72
CA LEU A 120 7.04 -15.79 3.31
C LEU A 120 6.33 -14.57 2.70
N GLY A 121 6.44 -13.40 3.33
CA GLY A 121 5.89 -12.17 2.79
C GLY A 121 6.51 -11.78 1.44
N VAL A 122 7.85 -11.82 1.34
CA VAL A 122 8.56 -11.57 0.07
C VAL A 122 8.12 -12.57 -1.01
N ALA A 123 8.02 -13.85 -0.68
CA ALA A 123 7.63 -14.91 -1.62
C ALA A 123 6.19 -14.70 -2.13
N ILE A 124 5.26 -14.28 -1.27
CA ILE A 124 3.89 -13.98 -1.69
C ILE A 124 3.88 -12.85 -2.72
N VAL A 125 4.58 -11.73 -2.47
CA VAL A 125 4.67 -10.61 -3.43
C VAL A 125 5.35 -11.05 -4.72
N ALA A 126 6.46 -11.80 -4.62
CA ALA A 126 7.19 -12.30 -5.79
C ALA A 126 6.34 -13.26 -6.63
N LEU A 127 5.53 -14.12 -6.01
CA LEU A 127 4.60 -15.00 -6.71
C LEU A 127 3.52 -14.19 -7.46
N PHE A 128 2.98 -13.14 -6.83
CA PHE A 128 2.06 -12.23 -7.51
C PHE A 128 2.74 -11.53 -8.70
N ALA A 129 3.98 -11.05 -8.53
CA ALA A 129 4.74 -10.38 -9.59
C ALA A 129 5.16 -11.31 -10.73
N ALA A 130 5.33 -12.60 -10.46
CA ALA A 130 5.73 -13.61 -11.46
C ALA A 130 4.55 -14.35 -12.11
N ALA A 131 3.31 -14.10 -11.66
CA ALA A 131 2.15 -14.80 -12.19
C ALA A 131 1.96 -14.48 -13.69
N PRO A 132 1.70 -15.49 -14.55
CA PRO A 132 1.49 -15.24 -15.97
C PRO A 132 0.23 -14.40 -16.21
N ILE A 133 0.32 -13.44 -17.12
CA ILE A 133 -0.77 -12.50 -17.47
C ILE A 133 -1.70 -13.16 -18.49
N ASP A 134 -2.17 -14.36 -18.24
CA ASP A 134 -3.22 -15.00 -19.04
C ASP A 134 -4.56 -14.67 -18.37
N GLY A 135 -5.06 -13.45 -18.63
CA GLY A 135 -6.24 -12.91 -17.96
C GLY A 135 -7.49 -13.77 -18.15
N LEU A 136 -8.29 -13.84 -17.11
CA LEU A 136 -9.70 -14.24 -17.21
C LEU A 136 -10.38 -13.23 -18.14
N HIS A 137 -10.55 -13.59 -19.42
CA HIS A 137 -11.35 -12.77 -20.33
C HIS A 137 -12.78 -12.74 -19.80
N ALA A 138 -13.11 -11.69 -19.06
CA ALA A 138 -14.44 -11.49 -18.54
C ALA A 138 -15.39 -11.30 -19.73
N GLN A 139 -16.14 -12.35 -20.07
CA GLN A 139 -17.20 -12.24 -21.07
C GLN A 139 -18.22 -11.21 -20.60
N THR A 140 -18.55 -10.30 -21.49
CA THR A 140 -19.41 -9.12 -21.22
C THR A 140 -20.92 -9.46 -21.25
N ASP A 141 -21.28 -10.73 -21.39
CA ASP A 141 -22.67 -11.14 -21.41
C ASP A 141 -23.29 -10.95 -20.02
N GLY A 142 -24.25 -10.04 -19.94
CA GLY A 142 -24.97 -9.71 -18.70
C GLY A 142 -25.61 -10.97 -18.05
N GLY A 143 -25.94 -10.88 -16.78
CA GLY A 143 -26.59 -11.95 -16.04
C GLY A 143 -25.98 -12.14 -14.65
N LEU A 144 -26.42 -13.16 -13.93
CA LEU A 144 -25.96 -13.44 -12.57
C LEU A 144 -24.44 -13.71 -12.51
N PHE A 145 -23.90 -14.40 -13.51
CA PHE A 145 -22.48 -14.70 -13.59
C PHE A 145 -21.64 -13.42 -13.72
N PHE A 146 -22.04 -12.46 -14.54
CA PHE A 146 -21.42 -11.15 -14.66
C PHE A 146 -21.38 -10.41 -13.32
N LEU A 147 -22.51 -10.36 -12.60
CA LEU A 147 -22.58 -9.71 -11.28
C LEU A 147 -21.62 -10.36 -10.27
N ILE A 148 -21.62 -11.69 -10.19
CA ILE A 148 -20.74 -12.44 -9.28
C ILE A 148 -19.28 -12.20 -9.63
N LEU A 149 -18.92 -12.23 -10.91
CA LEU A 149 -17.55 -12.00 -11.38
C LEU A 149 -17.03 -10.62 -10.93
N TRP A 150 -17.82 -9.55 -11.13
CA TRP A 150 -17.41 -8.20 -10.74
C TRP A 150 -17.37 -7.98 -9.22
N ILE A 151 -18.27 -8.62 -8.47
CA ILE A 151 -18.22 -8.63 -7.00
C ILE A 151 -16.93 -9.32 -6.53
N VAL A 152 -16.61 -10.50 -7.07
CA VAL A 152 -15.40 -11.25 -6.71
C VAL A 152 -14.14 -10.47 -7.11
N THR A 153 -14.12 -9.88 -8.30
CA THR A 153 -13.02 -9.01 -8.76
C THR A 153 -12.79 -7.85 -7.80
N GLY A 154 -13.86 -7.14 -7.41
CA GLY A 154 -13.77 -6.06 -6.44
C GLY A 154 -13.27 -6.54 -5.06
N PHE A 155 -13.76 -7.69 -4.61
CA PHE A 155 -13.30 -8.29 -3.35
C PHE A 155 -11.80 -8.62 -3.37
N VAL A 156 -11.32 -9.25 -4.43
CA VAL A 156 -9.90 -9.60 -4.61
C VAL A 156 -9.04 -8.34 -4.74
N ALA A 157 -9.50 -7.34 -5.51
CA ALA A 157 -8.81 -6.05 -5.62
C ALA A 157 -8.66 -5.34 -4.27
N SER A 158 -9.65 -5.46 -3.38
CA SER A 158 -9.58 -4.87 -2.04
C SER A 158 -8.53 -5.52 -1.14
N ILE A 159 -8.20 -6.80 -1.34
CA ILE A 159 -7.12 -7.48 -0.62
C ILE A 159 -5.79 -6.79 -0.96
N ALA A 160 -5.53 -6.56 -2.26
CA ALA A 160 -4.35 -5.84 -2.69
C ALA A 160 -4.32 -4.37 -2.22
N LEU A 161 -5.48 -3.74 -2.12
CA LEU A 161 -5.59 -2.36 -1.61
C LEU A 161 -5.20 -2.26 -0.13
N ILE A 162 -5.56 -3.26 0.66
CA ILE A 162 -5.33 -3.28 2.11
C ILE A 162 -3.93 -3.80 2.43
N LEU A 163 -3.48 -4.88 1.78
CA LEU A 163 -2.15 -5.44 2.02
C LEU A 163 -1.07 -4.56 1.41
N PRO A 164 -0.05 -4.18 2.18
CA PRO A 164 1.06 -3.40 1.65
C PRO A 164 1.89 -4.22 0.66
N GLY A 165 2.49 -3.53 -0.31
CA GLY A 165 3.41 -4.16 -1.26
C GLY A 165 2.75 -4.91 -2.42
N ILE A 166 1.43 -4.96 -2.49
CA ILE A 166 0.69 -5.54 -3.62
C ILE A 166 0.06 -4.41 -4.44
N SER A 167 0.39 -4.34 -5.73
CA SER A 167 -0.17 -3.36 -6.65
C SER A 167 -1.58 -3.79 -7.08
N VAL A 168 -2.57 -2.94 -6.81
CA VAL A 168 -3.96 -3.16 -7.26
C VAL A 168 -4.04 -3.18 -8.78
N SER A 169 -3.38 -2.24 -9.45
CA SER A 169 -3.38 -2.17 -10.92
C SER A 169 -2.79 -3.43 -11.54
N TYR A 170 -1.68 -3.91 -11.00
CA TYR A 170 -1.06 -5.15 -11.46
C TYR A 170 -1.98 -6.36 -11.26
N LEU A 171 -2.64 -6.46 -10.09
CA LEU A 171 -3.60 -7.53 -9.83
C LEU A 171 -4.77 -7.51 -10.83
N LEU A 172 -5.31 -6.32 -11.13
CA LEU A 172 -6.38 -6.18 -12.12
C LEU A 172 -5.91 -6.53 -13.54
N TYR A 173 -4.63 -6.25 -13.85
CA TYR A 173 -3.99 -6.71 -15.09
C TYR A 173 -3.92 -8.24 -15.16
N LEU A 174 -3.45 -8.89 -14.09
CA LEU A 174 -3.42 -10.35 -13.96
C LEU A 174 -4.79 -10.99 -14.17
N LEU A 175 -5.84 -10.35 -13.63
CA LEU A 175 -7.21 -10.80 -13.82
C LEU A 175 -7.76 -10.49 -15.23
N GLY A 176 -7.02 -9.76 -16.07
CA GLY A 176 -7.45 -9.39 -17.43
C GLY A 176 -8.63 -8.43 -17.48
N VAL A 177 -8.87 -7.67 -16.40
CA VAL A 177 -10.04 -6.79 -16.24
C VAL A 177 -9.67 -5.30 -16.13
N TYR A 178 -8.39 -4.96 -16.15
CA TYR A 178 -7.92 -3.59 -15.95
C TYR A 178 -8.53 -2.60 -16.96
N ASP A 179 -8.44 -2.90 -18.26
CA ASP A 179 -8.94 -2.03 -19.31
C ASP A 179 -10.47 -1.86 -19.25
N GLN A 180 -11.19 -2.95 -18.90
CA GLN A 180 -12.65 -2.90 -18.72
C GLN A 180 -13.05 -2.00 -17.59
N ILE A 181 -12.30 -2.00 -16.47
CA ILE A 181 -12.55 -1.11 -15.33
C ILE A 181 -12.25 0.35 -15.72
N LEU A 182 -11.14 0.61 -16.43
CA LEU A 182 -10.83 1.97 -16.91
C LEU A 182 -11.90 2.49 -17.86
N LEU A 183 -12.38 1.67 -18.80
CA LEU A 183 -13.49 2.00 -19.68
C LEU A 183 -14.77 2.27 -18.91
N ALA A 184 -15.08 1.44 -17.91
CA ALA A 184 -16.28 1.61 -17.08
C ALA A 184 -16.23 2.90 -16.25
N ILE A 185 -15.05 3.27 -15.73
CA ILE A 185 -14.84 4.54 -14.99
C ILE A 185 -15.01 5.73 -15.94
N SER A 186 -14.35 5.69 -17.11
CA SER A 186 -14.39 6.80 -18.08
C SER A 186 -15.77 7.02 -18.70
N SER A 187 -16.53 5.95 -18.91
CA SER A 187 -17.90 5.99 -19.46
C SER A 187 -18.99 6.04 -18.39
N LEU A 188 -18.63 6.05 -17.09
CA LEU A 188 -19.55 6.00 -15.94
C LEU A 188 -20.54 4.82 -16.03
N SER A 189 -20.05 3.64 -16.44
CA SER A 189 -20.87 2.43 -16.56
C SER A 189 -21.24 1.86 -15.19
N PHE A 190 -22.36 2.32 -14.63
CA PHE A 190 -22.84 1.91 -13.31
C PHE A 190 -23.18 0.40 -13.24
N THR A 191 -23.53 -0.22 -14.35
CA THR A 191 -23.80 -1.65 -14.45
C THR A 191 -22.60 -2.50 -14.00
N LEU A 192 -21.37 -2.06 -14.32
CA LEU A 192 -20.14 -2.71 -13.89
C LEU A 192 -19.65 -2.12 -12.54
N LEU A 193 -19.68 -0.79 -12.39
CA LEU A 193 -19.09 -0.13 -11.22
C LEU A 193 -19.83 -0.43 -9.91
N ILE A 194 -21.15 -0.67 -9.94
CA ILE A 194 -21.91 -0.98 -8.72
C ILE A 194 -21.52 -2.36 -8.16
N PRO A 195 -21.55 -3.48 -8.92
CA PRO A 195 -21.13 -4.77 -8.38
C PRO A 195 -19.65 -4.80 -8.00
N LEU A 196 -18.77 -4.19 -8.81
CA LEU A 196 -17.35 -4.02 -8.49
C LEU A 196 -17.18 -3.27 -7.16
N GLY A 197 -17.81 -2.12 -7.01
CA GLY A 197 -17.77 -1.30 -5.78
C GLY A 197 -18.33 -2.03 -4.56
N GLY A 198 -19.41 -2.77 -4.72
CA GLY A 198 -19.96 -3.64 -3.69
C GLY A 198 -18.96 -4.70 -3.23
N GLY A 199 -18.28 -5.35 -4.17
CA GLY A 199 -17.19 -6.29 -3.91
C GLY A 199 -16.01 -5.64 -3.18
N VAL A 200 -15.58 -4.45 -3.62
CA VAL A 200 -14.51 -3.68 -2.97
C VAL A 200 -14.87 -3.37 -1.52
N ILE A 201 -16.07 -2.86 -1.26
CA ILE A 201 -16.50 -2.52 0.11
C ILE A 201 -16.56 -3.77 0.99
N ALA A 202 -17.15 -4.86 0.50
CA ALA A 202 -17.23 -6.13 1.24
C ALA A 202 -15.83 -6.67 1.54
N GLY A 203 -14.93 -6.64 0.56
CA GLY A 203 -13.57 -7.12 0.70
C GLY A 203 -12.71 -6.24 1.63
N ILE A 204 -12.85 -4.90 1.58
CA ILE A 204 -12.21 -3.99 2.54
C ILE A 204 -12.62 -4.36 3.97
N VAL A 205 -13.91 -4.50 4.23
CA VAL A 205 -14.42 -4.84 5.57
C VAL A 205 -13.94 -6.21 6.02
N ALA A 206 -13.98 -7.22 5.16
CA ALA A 206 -13.54 -8.57 5.50
C ALA A 206 -12.04 -8.64 5.75
N THR A 207 -11.24 -8.06 4.83
CA THR A 207 -9.77 -8.08 4.91
C THR A 207 -9.26 -7.30 6.11
N THR A 208 -9.81 -6.10 6.38
CA THR A 208 -9.39 -5.31 7.54
C THR A 208 -9.71 -6.00 8.85
N LYS A 209 -10.89 -6.62 9.00
CA LYS A 209 -11.24 -7.38 10.21
C LYS A 209 -10.33 -8.58 10.43
N LEU A 210 -10.04 -9.33 9.36
CA LEU A 210 -9.12 -10.47 9.42
C LEU A 210 -7.72 -10.03 9.82
N LEU A 211 -7.23 -8.96 9.20
CA LEU A 211 -5.91 -8.41 9.45
C LEU A 211 -5.80 -7.84 10.87
N GLU A 212 -6.79 -7.07 11.33
CA GLU A 212 -6.85 -6.56 12.71
C GLU A 212 -6.80 -7.72 13.73
N LYS A 213 -7.58 -8.79 13.48
CA LYS A 213 -7.53 -9.99 14.31
C LYS A 213 -6.16 -10.65 14.31
N ALA A 214 -5.49 -10.74 13.15
CA ALA A 214 -4.16 -11.30 13.02
C ALA A 214 -3.11 -10.44 13.76
N MET A 215 -3.16 -9.11 13.59
CA MET A 215 -2.27 -8.15 14.27
C MET A 215 -2.41 -8.21 15.80
N ASN A 216 -3.64 -8.38 16.30
CA ASN A 216 -3.90 -8.46 17.75
C ASN A 216 -3.52 -9.83 18.34
N ARG A 217 -3.73 -10.93 17.60
CA ARG A 217 -3.51 -12.30 18.10
C ARG A 217 -2.08 -12.80 17.86
N TYR A 218 -1.48 -12.43 16.74
CA TYR A 218 -0.16 -12.87 16.30
C TYR A 218 0.69 -11.69 15.81
N PRO A 219 0.94 -10.66 16.66
CA PRO A 219 1.57 -9.42 16.22
C PRO A 219 2.91 -9.67 15.53
N GLN A 220 3.81 -10.44 16.13
CA GLN A 220 5.15 -10.69 15.57
C GLN A 220 5.08 -11.30 14.17
N ALA A 221 4.31 -12.38 13.99
CA ALA A 221 4.20 -13.05 12.69
C ALA A 221 3.59 -12.12 11.64
N THR A 222 2.52 -11.41 12.00
CA THR A 222 1.80 -10.52 11.09
C THR A 222 2.68 -9.37 10.63
N TYR A 223 3.36 -8.67 11.56
CA TYR A 223 4.24 -7.55 11.18
C TYR A 223 5.50 -7.99 10.42
N LEU A 224 6.01 -9.20 10.69
CA LEU A 224 7.12 -9.74 9.92
C LEU A 224 6.71 -10.10 8.49
N ILE A 225 5.52 -10.67 8.30
CA ILE A 225 4.97 -10.93 6.95
C ILE A 225 4.69 -9.60 6.22
N ILE A 226 4.10 -8.62 6.91
CA ILE A 226 3.88 -7.26 6.37
C ILE A 226 5.22 -6.62 5.96
N LEU A 227 6.25 -6.73 6.79
CA LEU A 227 7.60 -6.27 6.43
C LEU A 227 8.12 -6.99 5.19
N GLY A 228 7.86 -8.29 5.07
CA GLY A 228 8.18 -9.07 3.88
C GLY A 228 7.46 -8.55 2.62
N PHE A 229 6.18 -8.19 2.72
CA PHE A 229 5.44 -7.56 1.62
C PHE A 229 6.07 -6.24 1.19
N VAL A 230 6.41 -5.38 2.16
CA VAL A 230 7.05 -4.08 1.89
C VAL A 230 8.41 -4.27 1.24
N LEU A 231 9.25 -5.16 1.76
CA LEU A 231 10.57 -5.47 1.19
C LEU A 231 10.46 -6.11 -0.19
N GLY A 232 9.48 -6.99 -0.40
CA GLY A 232 9.23 -7.62 -1.71
C GLY A 232 8.86 -6.60 -2.78
N SER A 233 8.06 -5.59 -2.44
CA SER A 233 7.68 -4.54 -3.38
C SER A 233 8.81 -3.57 -3.73
N MET A 234 9.86 -3.51 -2.91
CA MET A 234 11.04 -2.66 -3.21
C MET A 234 11.78 -3.06 -4.48
N TRP A 235 11.61 -4.29 -4.95
CA TRP A 235 12.20 -4.75 -6.21
C TRP A 235 11.71 -3.92 -7.40
N GLU A 236 10.42 -3.56 -7.44
CA GLU A 236 9.86 -2.70 -8.49
C GLU A 236 10.44 -1.27 -8.47
N LEU A 237 10.89 -0.82 -7.30
CA LEU A 237 11.48 0.50 -7.10
C LEU A 237 12.98 0.56 -7.44
N PHE A 238 13.64 -0.59 -7.48
CA PHE A 238 15.10 -0.66 -7.60
C PHE A 238 15.57 -0.30 -9.01
N PRO A 239 16.26 0.86 -9.19
CA PRO A 239 16.66 1.35 -10.52
C PRO A 239 17.95 0.72 -11.06
N GLY A 240 18.47 -0.31 -10.39
CA GLY A 240 19.75 -0.93 -10.71
C GLY A 240 20.92 -0.40 -9.87
N VAL A 241 22.07 -1.06 -9.97
CA VAL A 241 23.27 -0.71 -9.21
C VAL A 241 24.02 0.43 -9.90
N PRO A 242 24.41 1.53 -9.20
CA PRO A 242 25.22 2.59 -9.75
C PRO A 242 26.57 2.08 -10.23
N THR A 243 27.01 2.49 -11.43
CA THR A 243 28.25 1.98 -12.05
C THR A 243 29.40 2.98 -12.01
N ASP A 244 29.15 4.25 -11.74
CA ASP A 244 30.14 5.31 -11.68
C ASP A 244 29.99 6.15 -10.41
N LEU A 245 30.97 7.00 -10.10
CA LEU A 245 31.03 7.78 -8.87
C LEU A 245 29.89 8.80 -8.75
N LEU A 246 29.44 9.39 -9.86
CA LEU A 246 28.37 10.39 -9.87
C LEU A 246 27.02 9.71 -9.64
N SER A 247 26.77 8.61 -10.30
CA SER A 247 25.55 7.80 -10.09
C SER A 247 25.51 7.20 -8.68
N LEU A 248 26.67 6.80 -8.12
CA LEU A 248 26.77 6.35 -6.72
C LEU A 248 26.38 7.47 -5.74
N ALA A 249 26.90 8.69 -5.93
CA ALA A 249 26.52 9.83 -5.11
C ALA A 249 25.03 10.16 -5.22
N SER A 250 24.49 10.11 -6.45
CA SER A 250 23.06 10.34 -6.73
C SER A 250 22.15 9.25 -6.19
N ALA A 251 22.66 8.09 -5.82
CA ALA A 251 21.95 7.02 -5.14
C ALA A 251 22.06 7.11 -3.61
N VAL A 252 23.30 7.21 -3.09
CA VAL A 252 23.57 7.15 -1.64
C VAL A 252 23.01 8.35 -0.90
N VAL A 253 23.13 9.56 -1.44
CA VAL A 253 22.65 10.79 -0.78
C VAL A 253 21.11 10.77 -0.63
N PRO A 254 20.32 10.54 -1.68
CA PRO A 254 18.87 10.43 -1.54
C PRO A 254 18.41 9.25 -0.65
N LEU A 255 19.09 8.11 -0.73
CA LEU A 255 18.81 6.95 0.14
C LEU A 255 19.01 7.33 1.61
N ALA A 256 20.14 7.95 1.95
CA ALA A 256 20.42 8.42 3.31
C ALA A 256 19.41 9.50 3.76
N ALA A 257 19.03 10.41 2.87
CA ALA A 257 18.02 11.42 3.14
C ALA A 257 16.64 10.80 3.41
N GLY A 258 16.18 9.89 2.56
CA GLY A 258 14.92 9.17 2.74
C GLY A 258 14.89 8.37 4.05
N PHE A 259 15.97 7.65 4.35
CA PHE A 259 16.14 6.95 5.63
C PHE A 259 16.06 7.91 6.81
N ALA A 260 16.85 8.99 6.80
CA ALA A 260 16.90 9.95 7.92
C ALA A 260 15.55 10.63 8.17
N VAL A 261 14.84 11.05 7.10
CA VAL A 261 13.52 11.68 7.20
C VAL A 261 12.53 10.73 7.89
N ILE A 262 12.43 9.49 7.41
CA ILE A 262 11.45 8.54 7.97
C ILE A 262 11.87 8.05 9.35
N TYR A 263 13.15 7.77 9.57
CA TYR A 263 13.65 7.37 10.87
C TYR A 263 13.38 8.43 11.95
N THR A 264 13.58 9.71 11.65
CA THR A 264 13.31 10.82 12.58
C THR A 264 11.81 10.98 12.84
N LEU A 265 10.96 10.90 11.81
CA LEU A 265 9.51 10.91 11.95
C LEU A 265 9.02 9.73 12.78
N SER A 266 9.54 8.53 12.53
CA SER A 266 9.19 7.33 13.28
C SER A 266 9.59 7.42 14.75
N LYS A 267 10.73 8.05 15.05
CA LYS A 267 11.18 8.26 16.42
C LYS A 267 10.24 9.19 17.22
N GLN A 268 9.69 10.23 16.58
CA GLN A 268 8.72 11.14 17.21
C GLN A 268 7.37 10.47 17.52
N GLU A 269 6.97 9.47 16.73
CA GLU A 269 5.77 8.66 17.00
C GLU A 269 5.96 7.70 18.17
N LEU A 270 7.19 7.41 18.52
CA LEU A 270 7.60 6.44 19.54
C LEU A 270 7.86 7.10 20.91
N SER A 271 7.96 8.43 20.98
CA SER A 271 8.09 9.23 22.20
C SER A 271 6.73 9.70 22.70
#